data_6e45dbe02567148f233cd8e5ad9e3c54
#
_entry.id   6e45dbe02567148f233cd8e5ad9e3c54
#
_cell.length_a   1.000
_cell.length_b   1.000
_cell.length_c   1.000
_cell.angle_alpha   90.00
_cell.angle_beta   90.00
_cell.angle_gamma   90.00
#
_symmetry.space_group_name_H-M   'P 1'
#
loop_
_entity.id
_entity.type
_entity.pdbx_description
1 polymer ?
#
loop_
_entity_poly.entity_id
_entity_poly.type
_entity_poly.pdbx_seq_one_letter_code
_entity_poly.pdbx_strand_id
1 'polypeptide(L)'
;MKTSGSQSTLKDRLLLVVAGIVIAFTGAAGAEVDVSQSPLFVGSNVPGNLALVPSVEFPTVISVANLGGFTTGSRYVGYFNSAKCYKYNYDADETKRYFYPVASPAPDASFRCNDATLWSGNFLNWAATQTIDPFRSAMTGGYRVVDTPTTTILEKAVGERVNTGNFPRRTVTGSTVIAGVMASKWNKVMIRIDGLQNKMWITQDLDLGGNTNATGPRYEYNPSVHALDGSCLERTGRQCDRYDTDAVFELSVRVKVCDNAAGLEDNCVKYSQGYKPEGLIQEYSQRIKY
;
A
#
# COMPACT_ATOMS: atom_id res chain seq x y z
N MET A 1 -13.78 92.20 -22.59
CA MET A 1 -13.90 90.80 -22.92
C MET A 1 -12.61 90.10 -22.72
N LYS A 2 -12.45 89.28 -21.65
CA LYS A 2 -11.25 88.51 -21.37
C LYS A 2 -11.55 87.09 -21.72
N THR A 3 -10.88 86.54 -22.72
CA THR A 3 -10.87 85.11 -23.02
C THR A 3 -9.85 84.42 -22.15
N SER A 4 -10.31 83.59 -21.22
CA SER A 4 -9.51 82.70 -20.44
C SER A 4 -9.19 81.44 -21.24
N GLY A 5 -7.93 81.34 -21.69
CA GLY A 5 -7.45 80.10 -22.27
C GLY A 5 -6.98 79.16 -21.17
N SER A 6 -7.67 78.05 -21.00
CA SER A 6 -7.23 76.97 -20.09
C SER A 6 -6.03 76.27 -20.69
N GLN A 7 -4.86 76.41 -20.10
CA GLN A 7 -3.68 75.60 -20.42
C GLN A 7 -3.79 74.27 -19.67
N SER A 8 -4.09 73.17 -20.38
CA SER A 8 -3.99 71.84 -19.82
C SER A 8 -2.52 71.55 -19.52
N THR A 9 -2.21 71.20 -18.31
CA THR A 9 -0.83 70.96 -17.86
C THR A 9 -0.30 69.66 -18.45
N LEU A 10 1.02 69.57 -18.64
CA LEU A 10 1.69 68.40 -19.15
C LEU A 10 1.32 67.12 -18.37
N LYS A 11 0.93 67.26 -17.10
CA LYS A 11 0.45 66.18 -16.23
C LYS A 11 -0.89 65.58 -16.70
N ASP A 12 -1.84 66.43 -17.16
CA ASP A 12 -3.14 65.97 -17.61
C ASP A 12 -3.04 65.16 -18.94
N ARG A 13 -2.12 65.61 -19.80
CA ARG A 13 -1.82 64.89 -21.03
C ARG A 13 -1.10 63.54 -20.76
N LEU A 14 -0.19 63.48 -19.78
CA LEU A 14 0.50 62.28 -19.38
C LEU A 14 -0.50 61.26 -18.74
N LEU A 15 -1.44 61.76 -17.92
CA LEU A 15 -2.44 60.91 -17.29
C LEU A 15 -3.41 60.27 -18.32
N LEU A 16 -3.79 60.99 -19.36
CA LEU A 16 -4.64 60.48 -20.44
C LEU A 16 -3.91 59.43 -21.28
N VAL A 17 -2.62 59.60 -21.54
CA VAL A 17 -1.81 58.62 -22.27
C VAL A 17 -1.62 57.33 -21.46
N VAL A 18 -1.33 57.45 -20.13
CA VAL A 18 -1.19 56.31 -19.25
C VAL A 18 -2.51 55.57 -19.08
N ALA A 19 -3.65 56.27 -18.96
CA ALA A 19 -4.98 55.67 -18.89
C ALA A 19 -5.32 54.91 -20.19
N GLY A 20 -4.95 55.48 -21.37
CA GLY A 20 -5.16 54.82 -22.67
C GLY A 20 -4.33 53.55 -22.83
N ILE A 21 -3.09 53.53 -22.34
CA ILE A 21 -2.22 52.36 -22.38
C ILE A 21 -2.73 51.27 -21.43
N VAL A 22 -3.23 51.61 -20.25
CA VAL A 22 -3.78 50.62 -19.31
C VAL A 22 -5.04 49.95 -19.85
N ILE A 23 -5.90 50.71 -20.56
CA ILE A 23 -7.12 50.15 -21.19
C ILE A 23 -6.77 49.24 -22.40
N ALA A 24 -5.68 49.55 -23.11
CA ALA A 24 -5.23 48.70 -24.24
C ALA A 24 -4.66 47.33 -23.81
N PHE A 25 -4.17 47.18 -22.56
CA PHE A 25 -3.66 45.91 -22.05
C PHE A 25 -4.70 45.03 -21.34
N THR A 26 -5.90 45.52 -21.07
CA THR A 26 -6.99 44.73 -20.46
C THR A 26 -7.82 43.97 -21.48
N GLY A 27 -7.52 44.07 -22.79
CA GLY A 27 -8.22 43.43 -23.87
C GLY A 27 -7.62 42.15 -24.41
N ALA A 28 -6.66 41.52 -23.72
CA ALA A 28 -6.32 40.13 -24.00
C ALA A 28 -7.39 39.23 -23.35
N ALA A 29 -8.61 39.23 -23.93
CA ALA A 29 -9.53 38.12 -23.74
C ALA A 29 -8.75 36.87 -24.22
N GLY A 30 -8.20 36.10 -23.30
CA GLY A 30 -7.80 34.73 -23.60
C GLY A 30 -9.03 34.09 -24.26
N ALA A 31 -8.91 33.71 -25.53
CA ALA A 31 -9.90 32.86 -26.13
C ALA A 31 -9.97 31.60 -25.28
N GLU A 32 -10.93 31.56 -24.37
CA GLU A 32 -11.30 30.35 -23.69
C GLU A 32 -11.74 29.39 -24.78
N VAL A 33 -10.86 28.48 -25.18
CA VAL A 33 -11.22 27.42 -26.09
C VAL A 33 -12.20 26.56 -25.30
N ASP A 34 -13.48 26.74 -25.59
CA ASP A 34 -14.52 25.86 -25.05
C ASP A 34 -14.26 24.45 -25.61
N VAL A 35 -13.46 23.70 -24.85
CA VAL A 35 -13.24 22.29 -25.16
C VAL A 35 -14.57 21.60 -24.89
N SER A 36 -15.24 21.20 -25.97
CA SER A 36 -16.50 20.49 -25.89
C SER A 36 -16.43 19.40 -24.83
N GLN A 37 -17.19 19.55 -23.74
CA GLN A 37 -17.35 18.54 -22.69
C GLN A 37 -18.25 17.38 -23.16
N SER A 38 -18.82 17.50 -24.34
CA SER A 38 -19.61 16.43 -24.94
C SER A 38 -18.69 15.49 -25.71
N PRO A 39 -18.80 14.18 -25.50
CA PRO A 39 -18.05 13.20 -26.29
C PRO A 39 -18.35 13.40 -27.79
N LEU A 40 -17.36 13.27 -28.62
CA LEU A 40 -17.45 13.45 -30.09
C LEU A 40 -18.46 12.49 -30.76
N PHE A 41 -19.01 11.56 -30.01
CA PHE A 41 -19.93 10.50 -30.46
C PHE A 41 -21.31 10.65 -29.83
N VAL A 42 -21.98 11.74 -30.14
CA VAL A 42 -23.38 11.88 -29.81
C VAL A 42 -24.19 11.30 -30.97
N GLY A 43 -24.60 10.07 -30.87
CA GLY A 43 -25.58 9.51 -31.79
C GLY A 43 -25.34 8.10 -32.35
N SER A 44 -24.35 7.37 -31.92
CA SER A 44 -24.28 5.95 -32.24
C SER A 44 -24.34 5.11 -30.96
N ASN A 45 -25.18 4.09 -30.94
CA ASN A 45 -25.23 3.07 -29.89
C ASN A 45 -23.94 2.17 -29.88
N VAL A 46 -22.82 2.71 -30.33
CA VAL A 46 -21.54 2.00 -30.28
C VAL A 46 -20.94 2.24 -28.91
N PRO A 47 -20.74 1.19 -28.10
CA PRO A 47 -20.07 1.32 -26.80
C PRO A 47 -18.71 1.96 -26.98
N GLY A 48 -18.37 2.92 -26.10
CA GLY A 48 -17.04 3.51 -26.06
C GLY A 48 -15.98 2.42 -25.82
N ASN A 49 -14.87 2.50 -26.52
CA ASN A 49 -13.72 1.61 -26.29
C ASN A 49 -12.75 2.31 -25.35
N LEU A 50 -12.44 1.69 -24.24
CA LEU A 50 -11.38 2.12 -23.32
C LEU A 50 -10.21 1.14 -23.42
N ALA A 51 -9.09 1.62 -23.93
CA ALA A 51 -7.84 0.84 -23.88
C ALA A 51 -7.06 1.23 -22.60
N LEU A 52 -6.92 0.28 -21.69
CA LEU A 52 -6.04 0.42 -20.54
C LEU A 52 -4.69 -0.17 -20.90
N VAL A 53 -3.67 0.68 -20.95
CA VAL A 53 -2.27 0.29 -21.23
C VAL A 53 -1.45 0.57 -19.96
N PRO A 54 -1.53 -0.32 -18.93
CA PRO A 54 -0.76 -0.12 -17.72
C PRO A 54 0.72 -0.32 -18.00
N SER A 55 1.53 0.65 -17.60
CA SER A 55 2.97 0.48 -17.58
C SER A 55 3.37 -0.46 -16.46
N VAL A 56 4.09 -1.52 -16.80
CA VAL A 56 4.72 -2.43 -15.82
C VAL A 56 6.22 -2.16 -15.68
N GLU A 57 6.65 -1.00 -16.15
CA GLU A 57 8.04 -0.57 -16.10
C GLU A 57 8.46 -0.18 -14.67
N PHE A 58 9.78 0.04 -14.52
CA PHE A 58 10.33 0.68 -13.33
C PHE A 58 9.71 2.08 -13.12
N PRO A 59 9.28 2.47 -11.91
CA PRO A 59 9.35 1.74 -10.64
C PRO A 59 8.07 0.96 -10.26
N THR A 60 7.08 0.83 -11.15
CA THR A 60 5.77 0.29 -10.82
C THR A 60 5.83 -1.16 -10.30
N VAL A 61 6.70 -1.98 -10.87
CA VAL A 61 6.81 -3.40 -10.51
C VAL A 61 7.86 -3.66 -9.45
N ILE A 62 8.88 -2.82 -9.34
CA ILE A 62 10.09 -3.10 -8.60
C ILE A 62 10.38 -2.12 -7.46
N SER A 63 9.34 -1.59 -6.83
CA SER A 63 9.48 -0.70 -5.67
C SER A 63 8.39 -0.98 -4.62
N VAL A 64 8.63 -0.50 -3.39
CA VAL A 64 7.62 -0.52 -2.34
C VAL A 64 6.56 0.55 -2.58
N ALA A 65 5.30 0.24 -2.26
CA ALA A 65 4.18 1.18 -2.42
C ALA A 65 4.18 2.29 -1.37
N ASN A 66 4.48 1.94 -0.14
CA ASN A 66 4.39 2.84 1.01
C ASN A 66 5.79 3.33 1.39
N LEU A 67 6.13 4.55 1.00
CA LEU A 67 7.46 5.13 1.23
C LEU A 67 7.60 5.68 2.67
N GLY A 68 8.85 5.89 3.08
CA GLY A 68 9.18 6.46 4.38
C GLY A 68 9.09 5.48 5.56
N GLY A 69 9.32 6.00 6.76
CA GLY A 69 9.24 5.26 8.01
C GLY A 69 7.80 4.92 8.40
N PHE A 70 7.64 3.90 9.25
CA PHE A 70 6.34 3.58 9.82
C PHE A 70 5.89 4.68 10.80
N THR A 71 4.66 5.15 10.63
CA THR A 71 4.04 6.12 11.53
C THR A 71 2.67 5.61 11.95
N THR A 72 2.45 5.47 13.25
CA THR A 72 1.14 5.13 13.79
C THR A 72 0.12 6.23 13.43
N GLY A 73 -1.08 5.82 13.03
CA GLY A 73 -2.13 6.74 12.57
C GLY A 73 -2.07 7.11 11.09
N SER A 74 -0.97 6.84 10.38
CA SER A 74 -0.94 6.93 8.92
C SER A 74 -1.54 5.69 8.30
N ARG A 75 -2.44 5.86 7.32
CA ARG A 75 -3.02 4.73 6.58
C ARG A 75 -2.13 4.33 5.42
N TYR A 76 -1.85 3.05 5.29
CA TYR A 76 -1.05 2.46 4.23
C TYR A 76 -1.89 1.59 3.30
N VAL A 77 -1.56 1.62 2.01
CA VAL A 77 -2.28 0.88 0.96
C VAL A 77 -1.67 -0.49 0.72
N GLY A 78 -2.51 -1.47 0.40
CA GLY A 78 -2.09 -2.85 0.07
C GLY A 78 -3.28 -3.80 0.07
N TYR A 79 -3.00 -5.10 0.09
CA TYR A 79 -4.03 -6.13 0.11
C TYR A 79 -4.66 -6.36 1.50
N PHE A 80 -3.98 -5.93 2.55
CA PHE A 80 -4.52 -6.07 3.90
C PHE A 80 -5.49 -4.93 4.19
N ASN A 81 -6.60 -5.23 4.84
CA ASN A 81 -7.50 -4.19 5.32
C ASN A 81 -6.87 -3.50 6.55
N SER A 82 -6.58 -2.20 6.43
CA SER A 82 -6.00 -1.42 7.53
C SER A 82 -6.87 -1.36 8.77
N ALA A 83 -8.19 -1.60 8.64
CA ALA A 83 -9.15 -1.63 9.74
C ALA A 83 -9.35 -3.04 10.33
N LYS A 84 -8.43 -3.97 10.09
CA LYS A 84 -8.48 -5.33 10.62
C LYS A 84 -7.18 -5.77 11.27
N CYS A 85 -7.30 -6.69 12.22
CA CYS A 85 -6.20 -7.43 12.80
C CYS A 85 -6.14 -8.83 12.21
N TYR A 86 -4.95 -9.41 12.16
CA TYR A 86 -4.66 -10.66 11.46
C TYR A 86 -3.87 -11.63 12.35
N LYS A 87 -4.09 -12.92 12.12
CA LYS A 87 -3.22 -14.00 12.58
C LYS A 87 -2.50 -14.62 11.38
N TYR A 88 -1.35 -15.22 11.65
CA TYR A 88 -0.60 -15.97 10.65
C TYR A 88 -0.94 -17.46 10.75
N ASN A 89 -1.36 -18.05 9.64
CA ASN A 89 -1.51 -19.49 9.49
C ASN A 89 -0.21 -20.08 9.00
N TYR A 90 0.42 -20.91 9.83
CA TYR A 90 1.54 -21.71 9.43
C TYR A 90 1.08 -23.09 8.98
N ASP A 91 1.69 -23.62 7.91
CA ASP A 91 1.54 -24.98 7.44
C ASP A 91 2.92 -25.47 6.97
N ALA A 92 3.18 -26.78 7.04
CA ALA A 92 4.39 -27.36 6.50
C ALA A 92 4.49 -27.15 4.98
N ASP A 93 3.35 -27.18 4.30
CA ASP A 93 3.21 -26.78 2.90
C ASP A 93 3.16 -25.24 2.80
N GLU A 94 4.20 -24.66 2.26
CA GLU A 94 4.34 -23.21 2.12
C GLU A 94 3.16 -22.59 1.35
N THR A 95 2.55 -23.32 0.42
CA THR A 95 1.42 -22.82 -0.38
C THR A 95 0.17 -22.56 0.45
N LYS A 96 0.10 -23.11 1.66
CA LYS A 96 -1.00 -22.96 2.61
C LYS A 96 -0.72 -21.96 3.73
N ARG A 97 0.40 -21.23 3.67
CA ARG A 97 0.74 -20.19 4.65
C ARG A 97 0.16 -18.85 4.24
N TYR A 98 -0.56 -18.19 5.12
CA TYR A 98 -1.19 -16.89 4.85
C TYR A 98 -1.62 -16.19 6.13
N PHE A 99 -1.81 -14.90 6.06
CA PHE A 99 -2.49 -14.12 7.08
C PHE A 99 -4.00 -14.21 6.88
N TYR A 100 -4.74 -14.35 7.97
CA TYR A 100 -6.20 -14.33 7.94
C TYR A 100 -6.73 -13.32 8.94
N PRO A 101 -7.80 -12.58 8.57
CA PRO A 101 -8.38 -11.57 9.45
C PRO A 101 -9.09 -12.23 10.63
N VAL A 102 -9.07 -11.56 11.78
CA VAL A 102 -9.86 -11.95 12.96
C VAL A 102 -11.06 -11.02 13.12
N ALA A 103 -12.19 -11.55 13.61
CA ALA A 103 -13.39 -10.76 13.83
C ALA A 103 -13.22 -9.74 14.99
N SER A 104 -12.38 -10.06 15.96
CA SER A 104 -12.12 -9.24 17.15
C SER A 104 -10.72 -9.57 17.71
N PRO A 105 -10.00 -8.58 18.26
CA PRO A 105 -10.35 -7.16 18.32
C PRO A 105 -10.18 -6.46 16.96
N ALA A 106 -10.91 -5.36 16.75
CA ALA A 106 -10.61 -4.41 15.71
C ALA A 106 -9.43 -3.51 16.13
N PRO A 107 -8.63 -2.96 15.18
CA PRO A 107 -7.59 -2.00 15.52
C PRO A 107 -8.20 -0.70 16.06
N ASP A 108 -7.39 0.02 16.84
CA ASP A 108 -7.74 1.36 17.32
C ASP A 108 -7.65 2.42 16.19
N ALA A 109 -7.95 3.68 16.52
CA ALA A 109 -7.87 4.80 15.57
C ALA A 109 -6.46 5.05 14.99
N SER A 110 -5.43 4.48 15.58
CA SER A 110 -4.04 4.51 15.10
C SER A 110 -3.65 3.22 14.36
N PHE A 111 -4.62 2.40 13.99
CA PHE A 111 -4.46 1.12 13.31
C PHE A 111 -3.65 0.08 14.10
N ARG A 112 -3.69 0.13 15.43
CA ARG A 112 -3.00 -0.81 16.31
C ARG A 112 -3.99 -1.86 16.81
N CYS A 113 -3.57 -3.13 16.80
CA CYS A 113 -4.35 -4.23 17.38
C CYS A 113 -4.24 -4.28 18.90
N ASN A 114 -3.16 -3.69 19.46
CA ASN A 114 -2.87 -3.67 20.89
C ASN A 114 -2.86 -5.07 21.55
N ASP A 115 -2.48 -6.06 20.77
CA ASP A 115 -2.37 -7.46 21.16
C ASP A 115 -1.12 -8.05 20.49
N ALA A 116 -0.14 -8.44 21.31
CA ALA A 116 1.14 -8.98 20.83
C ALA A 116 1.04 -10.39 20.21
N THR A 117 -0.16 -10.88 19.95
CA THR A 117 -0.43 -12.12 19.20
C THR A 117 -1.04 -11.84 17.82
N LEU A 118 -1.30 -10.57 17.52
CA LEU A 118 -1.96 -10.12 16.30
C LEU A 118 -1.08 -9.19 15.46
N TRP A 119 -1.36 -9.16 14.17
CA TRP A 119 -0.74 -8.29 13.20
C TRP A 119 -1.73 -7.24 12.72
N SER A 120 -1.34 -5.98 12.73
CA SER A 120 -2.12 -4.91 12.11
C SER A 120 -2.06 -5.03 10.58
N GLY A 121 -3.21 -5.04 9.92
CA GLY A 121 -3.25 -5.01 8.45
C GLY A 121 -2.57 -3.76 7.88
N ASN A 122 -2.69 -2.64 8.57
CA ASN A 122 -2.03 -1.39 8.20
C ASN A 122 -0.49 -1.51 8.26
N PHE A 123 0.03 -2.15 9.31
CA PHE A 123 1.46 -2.43 9.43
C PHE A 123 1.95 -3.38 8.33
N LEU A 124 1.20 -4.46 8.05
CA LEU A 124 1.54 -5.41 6.97
C LEU A 124 1.55 -4.75 5.60
N ASN A 125 0.62 -3.81 5.34
CA ASN A 125 0.64 -3.01 4.13
C ASN A 125 1.93 -2.19 4.01
N TRP A 126 2.30 -1.46 5.07
CA TRP A 126 3.56 -0.70 5.06
C TRP A 126 4.76 -1.62 4.90
N ALA A 127 4.80 -2.74 5.61
CA ALA A 127 5.95 -3.64 5.65
C ALA A 127 6.23 -4.32 4.31
N ALA A 128 5.20 -4.75 3.57
CA ALA A 128 5.39 -5.74 2.52
C ALA A 128 4.81 -5.38 1.15
N THR A 129 3.96 -4.34 1.02
CA THR A 129 3.28 -4.04 -0.24
C THR A 129 4.22 -3.43 -1.27
N GLN A 130 4.17 -3.93 -2.49
CA GLN A 130 4.85 -3.37 -3.66
C GLN A 130 3.90 -2.47 -4.45
N THR A 131 4.43 -1.56 -5.26
CA THR A 131 3.66 -0.57 -6.02
C THR A 131 2.61 -1.20 -6.94
N ILE A 132 2.91 -2.37 -7.51
CA ILE A 132 1.98 -3.09 -8.39
C ILE A 132 0.78 -3.69 -7.65
N ASP A 133 0.87 -3.97 -6.35
CA ASP A 133 -0.19 -4.64 -5.60
C ASP A 133 -1.45 -3.77 -5.44
N PRO A 134 -1.39 -2.48 -5.05
CA PRO A 134 -2.55 -1.60 -5.06
C PRO A 134 -3.17 -1.43 -6.45
N PHE A 135 -2.35 -1.40 -7.49
CA PHE A 135 -2.84 -1.34 -8.86
C PHE A 135 -3.63 -2.60 -9.23
N ARG A 136 -3.10 -3.78 -8.95
CA ARG A 136 -3.81 -5.06 -9.13
C ARG A 136 -5.11 -5.12 -8.32
N SER A 137 -5.06 -4.62 -7.07
CA SER A 137 -6.24 -4.55 -6.21
C SER A 137 -7.35 -3.70 -6.85
N ALA A 138 -7.01 -2.50 -7.33
CA ALA A 138 -7.97 -1.60 -7.97
C ALA A 138 -8.51 -2.16 -9.29
N MET A 139 -7.70 -2.83 -10.09
CA MET A 139 -8.10 -3.29 -11.42
C MET A 139 -8.85 -4.61 -11.40
N THR A 140 -8.42 -5.58 -10.57
CA THR A 140 -8.91 -6.97 -10.61
C THR A 140 -9.27 -7.54 -9.24
N GLY A 141 -9.23 -6.75 -8.18
CA GLY A 141 -9.41 -7.22 -6.81
C GLY A 141 -8.17 -7.89 -6.22
N GLY A 142 -7.03 -7.89 -6.93
CA GLY A 142 -5.74 -8.39 -6.45
C GLY A 142 -5.25 -9.67 -7.15
N TYR A 143 -4.01 -10.05 -6.87
CA TYR A 143 -3.40 -11.25 -7.42
C TYR A 143 -3.78 -12.48 -6.59
N ARG A 144 -4.65 -13.31 -7.14
CA ARG A 144 -5.23 -14.49 -6.47
C ARG A 144 -4.36 -15.71 -6.69
N VAL A 145 -3.88 -16.31 -5.60
CA VAL A 145 -3.15 -17.61 -5.61
C VAL A 145 -4.00 -18.77 -5.14
N VAL A 146 -5.08 -18.47 -4.41
CA VAL A 146 -6.16 -19.43 -4.13
C VAL A 146 -7.48 -18.75 -4.45
N ASP A 147 -8.30 -19.39 -5.26
CA ASP A 147 -9.62 -18.89 -5.63
C ASP A 147 -10.63 -20.03 -5.74
N THR A 148 -11.10 -20.50 -4.59
CA THR A 148 -12.16 -21.52 -4.48
C THR A 148 -13.52 -20.83 -4.30
N PRO A 149 -14.64 -21.50 -4.42
CA PRO A 149 -15.96 -20.89 -4.25
C PRO A 149 -16.13 -20.11 -2.92
N THR A 150 -15.46 -20.53 -1.85
CA THR A 150 -15.61 -19.98 -0.51
C THR A 150 -14.38 -19.23 0.03
N THR A 151 -13.24 -19.33 -0.64
CA THR A 151 -11.97 -18.77 -0.12
C THR A 151 -11.18 -18.13 -1.23
N THR A 152 -10.73 -16.91 -0.99
CA THR A 152 -9.77 -16.21 -1.85
C THR A 152 -8.56 -15.81 -1.01
N ILE A 153 -7.36 -16.13 -1.50
CA ILE A 153 -6.09 -15.71 -0.94
C ILE A 153 -5.34 -14.92 -1.99
N LEU A 154 -4.98 -13.70 -1.62
CA LEU A 154 -4.14 -12.82 -2.43
C LEU A 154 -2.68 -12.98 -1.99
N GLU A 155 -1.77 -12.79 -2.95
CA GLU A 155 -0.34 -12.83 -2.71
C GLU A 155 0.31 -11.53 -3.19
N LYS A 156 1.26 -11.00 -2.41
CA LYS A 156 2.03 -9.84 -2.83
C LYS A 156 2.85 -10.15 -4.09
N ALA A 157 3.18 -9.13 -4.85
CA ALA A 157 4.06 -9.27 -5.99
C ALA A 157 5.42 -9.85 -5.62
N VAL A 158 6.04 -10.54 -6.56
CA VAL A 158 7.38 -11.12 -6.39
C VAL A 158 8.39 -9.98 -6.28
N GLY A 159 9.06 -9.92 -5.14
CA GLY A 159 10.17 -8.99 -4.91
C GLY A 159 11.47 -9.58 -5.41
N GLU A 160 11.84 -9.25 -6.65
CA GLU A 160 13.16 -9.60 -7.14
C GLU A 160 14.23 -8.71 -6.52
N ARG A 161 15.49 -9.18 -6.58
CA ARG A 161 16.62 -8.45 -6.08
C ARG A 161 17.07 -7.41 -7.10
N VAL A 162 16.60 -6.20 -6.97
CA VAL A 162 16.87 -5.16 -7.95
C VAL A 162 17.77 -4.06 -7.38
N ASN A 163 17.38 -3.45 -6.29
CA ASN A 163 18.08 -2.32 -5.70
C ASN A 163 17.56 -2.03 -4.30
N THR A 164 18.46 -1.85 -3.35
CA THR A 164 18.11 -1.47 -1.97
C THR A 164 17.45 -0.10 -1.87
N GLY A 165 17.61 0.78 -2.86
CA GLY A 165 16.91 2.06 -2.92
C GLY A 165 15.41 1.91 -3.17
N ASN A 166 15.00 0.93 -3.98
CA ASN A 166 13.60 0.68 -4.31
C ASN A 166 12.90 -0.20 -3.28
N PHE A 167 13.67 -1.05 -2.60
CA PHE A 167 13.23 -1.91 -1.52
C PHE A 167 14.08 -1.64 -0.27
N PRO A 168 13.93 -0.45 0.34
CA PRO A 168 14.70 -0.13 1.53
C PRO A 168 14.36 -1.09 2.66
N ARG A 169 15.37 -1.47 3.43
CA ARG A 169 15.13 -2.16 4.69
C ARG A 169 14.36 -1.25 5.60
N ARG A 170 13.39 -1.83 6.25
CA ARG A 170 12.47 -1.10 7.10
C ARG A 170 12.78 -1.41 8.55
N THR A 171 12.73 -0.40 9.41
CA THR A 171 12.95 -0.56 10.84
C THR A 171 11.85 0.16 11.59
N VAL A 172 11.31 -0.52 12.61
CA VAL A 172 10.43 0.06 13.61
C VAL A 172 11.05 -0.18 14.98
N THR A 173 10.99 0.83 15.84
CA THR A 173 11.52 0.78 17.20
C THR A 173 10.45 1.16 18.22
N GLY A 174 10.60 0.64 19.43
CA GLY A 174 9.69 0.88 20.54
C GLY A 174 8.75 -0.29 20.80
N SER A 175 8.92 -0.92 21.96
CA SER A 175 8.15 -2.12 22.36
C SER A 175 6.64 -1.89 22.32
N THR A 176 6.15 -0.73 22.77
CA THR A 176 4.72 -0.38 22.75
C THR A 176 4.18 -0.27 21.31
N VAL A 177 4.97 0.29 20.39
CA VAL A 177 4.57 0.40 18.98
C VAL A 177 4.51 -1.00 18.37
N ILE A 178 5.57 -1.80 18.55
CA ILE A 178 5.67 -3.14 17.98
C ILE A 178 4.56 -4.06 18.52
N ALA A 179 4.37 -4.13 19.83
CA ALA A 179 3.30 -4.92 20.44
C ALA A 179 1.88 -4.46 20.02
N GLY A 180 1.76 -3.21 19.60
CA GLY A 180 0.50 -2.69 19.07
C GLY A 180 0.21 -3.08 17.62
N VAL A 181 1.21 -3.41 16.82
CA VAL A 181 1.02 -3.59 15.35
C VAL A 181 1.47 -4.95 14.83
N MET A 182 2.16 -5.74 15.65
CA MET A 182 2.74 -7.00 15.22
C MET A 182 2.69 -8.03 16.36
N ALA A 183 2.57 -9.30 16.02
CA ALA A 183 2.59 -10.43 16.96
C ALA A 183 3.99 -10.62 17.56
N SER A 184 4.42 -9.67 18.39
CA SER A 184 5.76 -9.66 18.98
C SER A 184 5.81 -8.75 20.21
N LYS A 185 6.72 -9.10 21.14
CA LYS A 185 7.10 -8.25 22.28
C LYS A 185 8.51 -7.66 22.13
N TRP A 186 9.11 -7.75 20.96
CA TRP A 186 10.39 -7.14 20.67
C TRP A 186 10.37 -5.62 20.86
N ASN A 187 11.52 -5.01 21.03
CA ASN A 187 11.65 -3.56 21.11
C ASN A 187 12.10 -2.90 19.80
N LYS A 188 12.48 -3.72 18.82
CA LYS A 188 12.90 -3.33 17.49
C LYS A 188 12.52 -4.42 16.52
N VAL A 189 12.14 -4.07 15.31
CA VAL A 189 12.00 -5.01 14.20
C VAL A 189 12.62 -4.42 12.95
N MET A 190 13.44 -5.21 12.28
CA MET A 190 13.93 -4.94 10.93
C MET A 190 13.24 -5.86 9.95
N ILE A 191 12.87 -5.32 8.78
CA ILE A 191 12.09 -6.02 7.76
C ILE A 191 12.79 -5.91 6.42
N ARG A 192 12.77 -7.02 5.68
CA ARG A 192 13.24 -7.11 4.30
C ARG A 192 12.23 -7.86 3.45
N ILE A 193 11.99 -7.37 2.22
CA ILE A 193 11.22 -8.07 1.17
C ILE A 193 12.01 -8.23 -0.13
N ASP A 194 13.08 -7.50 -0.30
CA ASP A 194 13.97 -7.47 -1.45
C ASP A 194 14.64 -8.84 -1.69
N GLY A 195 14.49 -9.38 -2.90
CA GLY A 195 15.04 -10.68 -3.28
C GLY A 195 14.41 -11.89 -2.60
N LEU A 196 13.25 -11.73 -1.98
CA LEU A 196 12.57 -12.79 -1.22
C LEU A 196 11.28 -13.29 -1.90
N GLN A 197 11.11 -12.98 -3.17
CA GLN A 197 9.89 -13.36 -3.91
C GLN A 197 8.62 -12.84 -3.21
N ASN A 198 7.70 -13.73 -2.85
CA ASN A 198 6.44 -13.43 -2.16
C ASN A 198 6.59 -13.36 -0.62
N LYS A 199 7.81 -13.37 -0.09
CA LYS A 199 8.08 -13.47 1.35
C LYS A 199 8.53 -12.16 1.95
N MET A 200 8.56 -12.11 3.26
CA MET A 200 9.29 -11.11 4.04
C MET A 200 10.12 -11.79 5.13
N TRP A 201 11.24 -11.19 5.45
CA TRP A 201 12.05 -11.53 6.61
C TRP A 201 11.88 -10.49 7.69
N ILE A 202 11.84 -10.94 8.93
CA ILE A 202 11.86 -10.09 10.11
C ILE A 202 12.93 -10.57 11.09
N THR A 203 13.55 -9.63 11.80
CA THR A 203 14.49 -9.89 12.87
C THR A 203 14.54 -8.72 13.85
N GLN A 204 14.99 -8.95 15.08
CA GLN A 204 15.26 -7.86 16.00
C GLN A 204 16.67 -7.30 15.82
N ASP A 205 17.70 -8.13 15.92
CA ASP A 205 19.08 -7.68 16.11
C ASP A 205 20.02 -7.98 14.94
N LEU A 206 19.64 -8.90 14.04
CA LEU A 206 20.51 -9.30 12.95
C LEU A 206 20.46 -8.31 11.76
N ASP A 207 21.58 -8.15 11.10
CA ASP A 207 21.62 -7.50 9.81
C ASP A 207 20.98 -8.40 8.74
N LEU A 208 19.96 -7.89 8.08
CA LEU A 208 19.27 -8.58 6.99
C LEU A 208 20.08 -8.59 5.67
N GLY A 209 21.36 -8.23 5.76
CA GLY A 209 22.36 -8.32 4.68
C GLY A 209 22.17 -7.27 3.56
N GLY A 210 23.27 -6.83 2.96
CA GLY A 210 23.31 -5.98 1.77
C GLY A 210 22.93 -6.76 0.54
N ASN A 211 23.54 -7.84 0.31
CA ASN A 211 23.59 -8.43 -1.00
C ASN A 211 23.09 -9.87 -1.11
N THR A 212 23.08 -10.70 -0.10
CA THR A 212 22.69 -12.10 -0.31
C THR A 212 22.09 -12.82 0.88
N ASN A 213 22.64 -12.65 2.07
CA ASN A 213 22.22 -13.50 3.18
C ASN A 213 22.06 -12.68 4.45
N ALA A 214 21.03 -12.98 5.21
CA ALA A 214 21.00 -12.61 6.61
C ALA A 214 22.20 -13.25 7.31
N THR A 215 22.87 -12.51 8.18
CA THR A 215 23.98 -13.02 8.98
C THR A 215 23.45 -13.76 10.20
N GLY A 216 22.73 -14.85 10.00
CA GLY A 216 22.22 -15.62 11.11
C GLY A 216 21.27 -16.74 10.67
N PRO A 217 20.87 -17.61 11.58
CA PRO A 217 19.97 -18.69 11.27
C PRO A 217 18.58 -18.15 10.88
N ARG A 218 17.98 -18.83 9.92
CA ARG A 218 16.66 -18.51 9.41
C ARG A 218 15.68 -19.60 9.76
N TYR A 219 14.55 -19.19 10.29
CA TYR A 219 13.43 -20.05 10.63
C TYR A 219 12.19 -19.63 9.86
N GLU A 220 11.39 -20.59 9.46
CA GLU A 220 10.04 -20.32 9.01
C GLU A 220 9.20 -19.93 10.22
N TYR A 221 8.55 -18.76 10.15
CA TYR A 221 7.75 -18.29 11.28
C TYR A 221 6.54 -19.19 11.52
N ASN A 222 6.50 -19.81 12.67
CA ASN A 222 5.37 -20.60 13.15
C ASN A 222 4.91 -20.02 14.50
N PRO A 223 3.73 -19.39 14.57
CA PRO A 223 3.26 -18.74 15.79
C PRO A 223 3.00 -19.73 16.95
N SER A 224 2.92 -21.03 16.68
CA SER A 224 2.77 -22.04 17.72
C SER A 224 4.06 -22.36 18.47
N VAL A 225 5.23 -21.98 17.91
CA VAL A 225 6.55 -22.25 18.50
C VAL A 225 7.43 -21.01 18.62
N HIS A 226 7.14 -19.95 17.88
CA HIS A 226 7.93 -18.71 17.86
C HIS A 226 7.10 -17.55 18.40
N ALA A 227 7.35 -17.20 19.65
CA ALA A 227 6.58 -16.13 20.32
C ALA A 227 7.07 -14.70 19.99
N LEU A 228 8.28 -14.55 19.43
CA LEU A 228 8.93 -13.26 19.15
C LEU A 228 8.97 -12.33 20.37
N ASP A 229 9.40 -12.87 21.51
CA ASP A 229 9.37 -12.19 22.80
C ASP A 229 10.69 -12.23 23.58
N GLY A 230 11.78 -12.61 22.91
CA GLY A 230 13.09 -12.82 23.51
C GLY A 230 13.27 -14.23 24.07
N SER A 231 12.38 -15.17 23.72
CA SER A 231 12.46 -16.55 24.19
C SER A 231 13.60 -17.33 23.51
N CYS A 232 14.02 -18.40 24.20
CA CYS A 232 15.10 -19.24 23.74
C CYS A 232 14.59 -20.23 22.67
N LEU A 233 15.23 -20.23 21.51
CA LEU A 233 14.95 -21.15 20.40
C LEU A 233 15.72 -22.45 20.50
N GLU A 234 17.00 -22.37 20.87
CA GLU A 234 17.92 -23.53 20.89
C GLU A 234 18.58 -23.60 22.26
N ARG A 235 18.68 -24.82 22.82
CA ARG A 235 19.28 -25.05 24.14
C ARG A 235 20.25 -26.23 24.12
N THR A 236 21.37 -26.06 24.84
CA THR A 236 22.22 -27.14 25.26
C THR A 236 22.12 -27.30 26.78
N GLY A 237 21.40 -28.32 27.19
CA GLY A 237 21.10 -28.52 28.60
C GLY A 237 20.19 -27.39 29.17
N ARG A 238 20.73 -26.65 30.15
CA ARG A 238 20.04 -25.50 30.74
C ARG A 238 20.39 -24.16 30.12
N GLN A 239 21.42 -24.11 29.27
CA GLN A 239 21.90 -22.90 28.62
C GLN A 239 21.09 -22.64 27.36
N CYS A 240 20.73 -21.36 27.12
CA CYS A 240 20.19 -20.94 25.85
C CYS A 240 21.34 -20.62 24.89
N ASP A 241 21.38 -21.33 23.79
CA ASP A 241 22.40 -21.15 22.75
C ASP A 241 21.94 -20.10 21.72
N ARG A 242 20.62 -19.86 21.62
CA ARG A 242 20.05 -18.90 20.69
C ARG A 242 18.72 -18.36 21.16
N TYR A 243 18.60 -17.04 21.16
CA TYR A 243 17.35 -16.36 21.39
C TYR A 243 16.65 -16.02 20.06
N ASP A 244 15.33 -15.80 20.11
CA ASP A 244 14.57 -15.41 18.94
C ASP A 244 14.99 -14.02 18.39
N THR A 245 15.57 -13.17 19.24
CA THR A 245 16.16 -11.88 18.86
C THR A 245 17.36 -12.02 17.91
N ASP A 246 18.06 -13.15 17.99
CA ASP A 246 19.27 -13.49 17.21
C ASP A 246 18.94 -14.40 16.00
N ALA A 247 17.72 -14.35 15.53
CA ALA A 247 17.23 -15.15 14.42
C ALA A 247 16.50 -14.32 13.38
N VAL A 248 16.44 -14.82 12.16
CA VAL A 248 15.60 -14.30 11.09
C VAL A 248 14.39 -15.20 10.93
N PHE A 249 13.20 -14.60 10.91
CA PHE A 249 11.97 -15.32 10.63
C PHE A 249 11.43 -14.97 9.25
N GLU A 250 11.09 -15.99 8.49
CA GLU A 250 10.53 -15.90 7.16
C GLU A 250 9.01 -16.11 7.19
N LEU A 251 8.25 -15.19 6.56
CA LEU A 251 6.81 -15.25 6.44
C LEU A 251 6.40 -15.16 4.96
N SER A 252 5.47 -16.01 4.54
CA SER A 252 4.80 -15.86 3.25
C SER A 252 3.79 -14.72 3.32
N VAL A 253 3.90 -13.74 2.41
CA VAL A 253 3.01 -12.58 2.40
C VAL A 253 1.82 -12.87 1.50
N ARG A 254 0.90 -13.62 2.05
CA ARG A 254 -0.40 -13.96 1.50
C ARG A 254 -1.47 -13.53 2.47
N VAL A 255 -2.63 -13.17 1.98
CA VAL A 255 -3.76 -12.75 2.83
C VAL A 255 -5.08 -13.35 2.36
N LYS A 256 -5.82 -13.94 3.28
CA LYS A 256 -7.22 -14.31 3.06
C LYS A 256 -8.07 -13.04 3.07
N VAL A 257 -8.85 -12.84 2.02
CA VAL A 257 -9.74 -11.68 1.85
C VAL A 257 -11.18 -12.11 1.70
N CYS A 258 -12.10 -11.18 1.83
CA CYS A 258 -13.54 -11.39 1.74
C CYS A 258 -14.05 -12.49 2.69
N ASP A 259 -13.48 -12.53 3.89
CA ASP A 259 -13.94 -13.44 4.93
C ASP A 259 -15.15 -12.84 5.66
N ASN A 260 -16.33 -13.37 5.37
CA ASN A 260 -17.58 -12.87 5.97
C ASN A 260 -17.60 -12.97 7.51
N ALA A 261 -16.89 -13.93 8.09
CA ALA A 261 -16.80 -14.09 9.54
C ALA A 261 -16.01 -12.96 10.23
N ALA A 262 -15.07 -12.36 9.49
CA ALA A 262 -14.25 -11.23 9.98
C ALA A 262 -14.69 -9.87 9.41
N GLY A 263 -15.87 -9.82 8.76
CA GLY A 263 -16.36 -8.66 8.04
C GLY A 263 -15.77 -8.56 6.62
N LEU A 264 -16.53 -8.02 5.70
CA LEU A 264 -16.13 -7.89 4.30
C LEU A 264 -15.36 -6.60 4.07
N GLU A 265 -14.44 -6.64 3.13
CA GLU A 265 -13.83 -5.45 2.51
C GLU A 265 -14.82 -4.81 1.54
N ASP A 266 -14.66 -3.50 1.27
CA ASP A 266 -15.58 -2.71 0.44
C ASP A 266 -15.71 -3.24 -1.00
N ASN A 267 -14.65 -3.89 -1.50
CA ASN A 267 -14.61 -4.48 -2.84
C ASN A 267 -15.04 -5.95 -2.89
N CYS A 268 -15.61 -6.49 -1.81
CA CYS A 268 -16.08 -7.86 -1.76
C CYS A 268 -17.50 -7.98 -2.29
N VAL A 269 -17.66 -8.68 -3.40
CA VAL A 269 -18.96 -8.91 -4.04
C VAL A 269 -19.44 -10.34 -3.76
N LYS A 270 -20.73 -10.50 -3.56
CA LYS A 270 -21.35 -11.79 -3.26
C LYS A 270 -21.46 -12.64 -4.52
N TYR A 271 -20.96 -13.87 -4.44
CA TYR A 271 -21.15 -14.94 -5.40
C TYR A 271 -22.04 -16.05 -4.80
N SER A 272 -22.36 -17.06 -5.60
CA SER A 272 -23.28 -18.14 -5.19
C SER A 272 -22.91 -18.82 -3.86
N GLN A 273 -21.61 -19.02 -3.60
CA GLN A 273 -21.14 -19.78 -2.42
C GLN A 273 -20.25 -18.94 -1.47
N GLY A 274 -19.92 -17.70 -1.80
CA GLY A 274 -19.02 -16.88 -1.00
C GLY A 274 -18.92 -15.44 -1.48
N TYR A 275 -17.86 -14.77 -1.07
CA TYR A 275 -17.54 -13.42 -1.48
C TYR A 275 -16.18 -13.37 -2.16
N LYS A 276 -16.04 -12.51 -3.16
CA LYS A 276 -14.82 -12.36 -3.95
C LYS A 276 -14.42 -10.89 -4.04
N PRO A 277 -13.14 -10.58 -3.95
CA PRO A 277 -12.68 -9.21 -4.20
C PRO A 277 -12.80 -8.91 -5.70
N GLU A 278 -13.46 -7.83 -6.06
CA GLU A 278 -13.54 -7.32 -7.42
C GLU A 278 -12.78 -6.03 -7.58
N GLY A 279 -12.40 -5.73 -8.80
CA GLY A 279 -11.84 -4.46 -9.21
C GLY A 279 -12.63 -3.88 -10.38
N LEU A 280 -12.17 -2.74 -10.87
CA LEU A 280 -12.84 -1.99 -11.93
C LEU A 280 -13.15 -2.82 -13.18
N ILE A 281 -12.27 -3.76 -13.52
CA ILE A 281 -12.49 -4.63 -14.69
C ILE A 281 -13.73 -5.49 -14.52
N GLN A 282 -13.92 -6.11 -13.36
CA GLN A 282 -15.11 -6.93 -13.09
C GLN A 282 -16.38 -6.07 -12.95
N GLU A 283 -16.28 -4.97 -12.22
CA GLU A 283 -17.40 -4.04 -11.97
C GLU A 283 -17.99 -3.49 -13.28
N TYR A 284 -17.12 -3.15 -14.22
CA TYR A 284 -17.55 -2.55 -15.50
C TYR A 284 -17.55 -3.51 -16.69
N SER A 285 -17.34 -4.82 -16.48
CA SER A 285 -17.25 -5.83 -17.55
C SER A 285 -18.47 -5.89 -18.49
N GLN A 286 -19.64 -5.56 -17.96
CA GLN A 286 -20.89 -5.50 -18.76
C GLN A 286 -20.95 -4.26 -19.67
N ARG A 287 -20.15 -3.25 -19.42
CA ARG A 287 -20.17 -1.94 -20.10
C ARG A 287 -18.94 -1.70 -20.98
N ILE A 288 -17.87 -2.41 -20.74
CA ILE A 288 -16.57 -2.25 -21.41
C ILE A 288 -16.20 -3.57 -22.07
N LYS A 289 -15.89 -3.56 -23.36
CA LYS A 289 -15.26 -4.72 -24.05
C LYS A 289 -13.75 -4.63 -23.86
N TYR A 290 -13.14 -5.73 -23.49
CA TYR A 290 -11.69 -5.83 -23.25
C TYR A 290 -10.99 -6.42 -24.46
#